data_a0d4b5423228f739597c6d2719d567ef
#
_entry.id   a0d4b5423228f739597c6d2719d567ef
#
_cell.length_a   1.000
_cell.length_b   1.000
_cell.length_c   1.000
_cell.angle_alpha   90.00
_cell.angle_beta   90.00
_cell.angle_gamma   90.00
#
_symmetry.space_group_name_H-M   'P 1'
#
loop_
_entity.id
_entity.type
_entity.pdbx_description
1 polymer ?
#
loop_
_entity_poly.entity_id
_entity_poly.type
_entity_poly.pdbx_seq_one_letter_code
_entity_poly.pdbx_strand_id
1 'polypeptide(L)'
;MAARSQNAPTIDSTKNDSTVSTRKNVFNASVNYVSRLNYLGRVDSLKSSGVFPVISFDSKTGLYATGTFIFTQNSLQPLAYAGTSIEAGYKFPESKHFSGNIAYSKFLYTNTADIVQSAVKEQAAVNATWKNKYVNVTGGAELRFSDQTDIGVTGTLDHLFIFKLTGIKKSAIAIDPTAAINAGSQKFVQTYSKKTGGILGGLPGTTQTTTQNVNQFNILDYEFSVPVVFVIDKFYAALTPAYVMPQNLIAVSNKPELSETGSNMFYITATVGMRLEFR
;
A
#
# COMPACT_ATOMS: atom_id res chain seq x y z
N MET A 1 -0.99 -5.90 -0.97
CA MET A 1 -0.51 -4.52 -1.06
C MET A 1 -1.73 -3.65 -1.14
N ALA A 2 -2.21 -3.09 -0.04
CA ALA A 2 -2.86 -1.83 -0.23
C ALA A 2 -1.81 -1.04 -1.00
N ALA A 3 -2.08 -0.67 -2.26
CA ALA A 3 -1.31 0.34 -2.91
C ALA A 3 -1.45 1.55 -1.97
N ARG A 4 -0.56 1.66 -0.97
CA ARG A 4 -0.34 2.96 -0.38
C ARG A 4 -0.09 3.79 -1.60
N SER A 5 -1.01 4.70 -1.91
CA SER A 5 -0.74 5.69 -2.93
C SER A 5 0.54 6.33 -2.44
N GLN A 6 1.67 5.84 -2.95
CA GLN A 6 2.94 6.52 -2.80
C GLN A 6 2.73 7.78 -3.63
N ASN A 7 2.03 8.74 -3.01
CA ASN A 7 2.02 10.09 -3.52
C ASN A 7 3.48 10.43 -3.66
N ALA A 8 3.91 10.67 -4.91
CA ALA A 8 5.27 11.13 -5.17
C ALA A 8 5.58 12.21 -4.12
N PRO A 9 6.73 12.12 -3.42
CA PRO A 9 7.05 13.04 -2.36
C PRO A 9 6.83 14.46 -2.90
N THR A 10 6.08 15.26 -2.17
CA THR A 10 5.81 16.65 -2.57
C THR A 10 7.12 17.39 -2.41
N ILE A 11 7.91 17.44 -3.47
CA ILE A 11 9.13 18.25 -3.51
C ILE A 11 8.68 19.70 -3.68
N ASP A 12 8.25 20.31 -2.58
CA ASP A 12 8.03 21.75 -2.55
C ASP A 12 9.40 22.42 -2.48
N SER A 13 9.83 23.01 -3.60
CA SER A 13 11.14 23.63 -3.77
C SER A 13 11.22 25.05 -3.21
N THR A 14 10.29 25.48 -2.36
CA THR A 14 10.29 26.83 -1.81
C THR A 14 10.55 26.89 -0.33
N LYS A 15 11.73 27.44 -0.01
CA LYS A 15 12.16 28.19 1.20
C LYS A 15 11.37 28.00 2.50
N ASN A 16 12.12 27.81 3.57
CA ASN A 16 11.77 28.16 4.95
C ASN A 16 11.13 29.54 5.02
N ASP A 17 9.83 29.60 4.86
CA ASP A 17 9.05 30.76 5.26
C ASP A 17 7.69 30.28 5.77
N SER A 18 7.28 30.80 6.91
CA SER A 18 6.11 30.39 7.69
C SER A 18 4.80 30.87 7.07
N THR A 19 4.61 30.63 5.78
CA THR A 19 3.35 30.88 5.09
C THR A 19 2.67 29.54 4.84
N VAL A 20 1.43 29.43 5.29
CA VAL A 20 0.49 28.35 4.94
C VAL A 20 0.55 28.16 3.43
N SER A 21 1.17 27.06 2.99
CA SER A 21 1.27 26.74 1.56
C SER A 21 -0.14 26.66 0.99
N THR A 22 -0.46 27.54 0.06
CA THR A 22 -1.78 27.53 -0.60
C THR A 22 -1.86 26.25 -1.42
N ARG A 23 -2.68 25.30 -0.99
CA ARG A 23 -2.89 24.06 -1.73
C ARG A 23 -3.33 24.36 -3.16
N LYS A 24 -2.79 23.61 -4.09
CA LYS A 24 -3.16 23.61 -5.50
C LYS A 24 -3.98 22.40 -5.84
N ASN A 25 -4.74 22.46 -6.91
CA ASN A 25 -5.28 21.26 -7.52
C ASN A 25 -4.13 20.49 -8.19
N VAL A 26 -4.10 19.19 -8.00
CA VAL A 26 -3.05 18.30 -8.56
C VAL A 26 -3.70 17.15 -9.28
N PHE A 27 -3.33 16.94 -10.52
CA PHE A 27 -3.61 15.72 -11.26
C PHE A 27 -2.33 14.90 -11.34
N ASN A 28 -2.43 13.63 -11.04
CA ASN A 28 -1.32 12.69 -11.14
C ASN A 28 -1.74 11.45 -11.94
N ALA A 29 -0.88 11.02 -12.86
CA ALA A 29 -1.03 9.77 -13.58
C ALA A 29 0.28 9.00 -13.51
N SER A 30 0.23 7.72 -13.19
CA SER A 30 1.42 6.87 -13.09
C SER A 30 1.13 5.43 -13.49
N VAL A 31 2.20 4.69 -13.77
CA VAL A 31 2.19 3.25 -13.89
C VAL A 31 3.21 2.69 -12.92
N ASN A 32 2.77 1.74 -12.11
CA ASN A 32 3.61 1.08 -11.12
C ASN A 32 3.74 -0.40 -11.50
N TYR A 33 4.95 -0.92 -11.48
CA TYR A 33 5.23 -2.35 -11.58
C TYR A 33 5.70 -2.87 -10.22
N VAL A 34 5.18 -3.99 -9.77
CA VAL A 34 5.58 -4.67 -8.53
C VAL A 34 6.04 -6.08 -8.87
N SER A 35 7.30 -6.37 -8.57
CA SER A 35 7.94 -7.64 -8.96
C SER A 35 7.39 -8.86 -8.19
N ARG A 36 6.79 -8.65 -7.03
CA ARG A 36 6.11 -9.68 -6.24
C ARG A 36 5.00 -9.06 -5.41
N LEU A 37 3.78 -9.49 -5.64
CA LEU A 37 2.63 -9.06 -4.87
C LEU A 37 2.63 -9.72 -3.50
N ASN A 38 2.41 -8.93 -2.49
CA ASN A 38 2.16 -9.42 -1.13
C ASN A 38 1.09 -8.56 -0.47
N TYR A 39 0.40 -9.10 0.49
CA TYR A 39 -0.55 -8.38 1.32
C TYR A 39 -0.26 -8.69 2.78
N LEU A 40 0.30 -7.71 3.50
CA LEU A 40 0.72 -7.89 4.89
C LEU A 40 1.66 -9.10 5.06
N GLY A 41 2.65 -9.23 4.17
CA GLY A 41 3.60 -10.34 4.14
C GLY A 41 3.06 -11.64 3.54
N ARG A 42 1.76 -11.73 3.22
CA ARG A 42 1.15 -12.91 2.61
C ARG A 42 1.23 -12.83 1.10
N VAL A 43 1.55 -13.93 0.47
CA VAL A 43 1.66 -14.04 -0.99
C VAL A 43 0.70 -15.13 -1.50
N ASP A 44 0.28 -14.99 -2.76
CA ASP A 44 -0.37 -16.09 -3.45
C ASP A 44 0.64 -17.21 -3.77
N SER A 45 0.13 -18.43 -4.01
CA SER A 45 0.95 -19.61 -4.26
C SER A 45 1.85 -19.49 -5.51
N LEU A 46 1.44 -18.68 -6.48
CA LEU A 46 2.13 -18.48 -7.76
C LEU A 46 3.11 -17.31 -7.72
N LYS A 47 3.18 -16.58 -6.60
CA LYS A 47 4.08 -15.43 -6.38
C LYS A 47 3.93 -14.38 -7.48
N SER A 48 2.70 -14.01 -7.76
CA SER A 48 2.32 -13.07 -8.82
C SER A 48 3.08 -11.75 -8.74
N SER A 49 3.31 -11.14 -9.88
CA SER A 49 3.72 -9.75 -10.06
C SER A 49 2.55 -8.93 -10.60
N GLY A 50 2.67 -7.61 -10.60
CA GLY A 50 1.56 -6.78 -11.06
C GLY A 50 1.97 -5.46 -11.69
N VAL A 51 1.07 -4.93 -12.52
CA VAL A 51 1.14 -3.60 -13.12
C VAL A 51 -0.10 -2.82 -12.71
N PHE A 52 0.11 -1.59 -12.22
CA PHE A 52 -0.94 -0.75 -11.64
C PHE A 52 -0.92 0.64 -12.27
N PRO A 53 -1.65 0.88 -13.37
CA PRO A 53 -1.95 2.24 -13.81
C PRO A 53 -2.80 2.95 -12.74
N VAL A 54 -2.40 4.17 -12.37
CA VAL A 54 -3.04 4.98 -11.34
C VAL A 54 -3.34 6.36 -11.90
N ILE A 55 -4.54 6.85 -11.62
CA ILE A 55 -4.96 8.22 -11.89
C ILE A 55 -5.47 8.80 -10.58
N SER A 56 -5.00 9.98 -10.18
CA SER A 56 -5.49 10.66 -9.00
C SER A 56 -5.68 12.16 -9.21
N PHE A 57 -6.62 12.69 -8.46
CA PHE A 57 -6.91 14.11 -8.39
C PHE A 57 -6.96 14.55 -6.93
N ASP A 58 -6.12 15.53 -6.58
CA ASP A 58 -6.11 16.19 -5.29
C ASP A 58 -6.69 17.61 -5.45
N SER A 59 -7.77 17.90 -4.75
CA SER A 59 -8.33 19.26 -4.72
C SER A 59 -7.60 20.13 -3.71
N LYS A 60 -7.52 21.43 -4.02
CA LYS A 60 -7.03 22.45 -3.08
C LYS A 60 -7.83 22.50 -1.77
N THR A 61 -9.04 21.98 -1.74
CA THR A 61 -9.86 21.87 -0.52
C THR A 61 -9.42 20.75 0.41
N GLY A 62 -8.56 19.84 -0.06
CA GLY A 62 -8.11 18.65 0.65
C GLY A 62 -8.86 17.38 0.25
N LEU A 63 -9.97 17.45 -0.44
CA LEU A 63 -10.63 16.27 -1.02
C LEU A 63 -9.74 15.66 -2.11
N TYR A 64 -9.72 14.35 -2.19
CA TYR A 64 -9.01 13.64 -3.26
C TYR A 64 -9.75 12.39 -3.70
N ALA A 65 -9.46 11.95 -4.91
CA ALA A 65 -9.91 10.69 -5.46
C ALA A 65 -8.77 10.02 -6.23
N THR A 66 -8.71 8.69 -6.16
CA THR A 66 -7.71 7.86 -6.86
C THR A 66 -8.40 6.66 -7.48
N GLY A 67 -8.11 6.39 -8.74
CA GLY A 67 -8.47 5.15 -9.44
C GLY A 67 -7.22 4.35 -9.77
N THR A 68 -7.21 3.06 -9.47
CA THR A 68 -6.11 2.14 -9.78
C THR A 68 -6.66 0.97 -10.57
N PHE A 69 -6.11 0.72 -11.75
CA PHE A 69 -6.35 -0.51 -12.50
C PHE A 69 -5.34 -1.56 -12.08
N ILE A 70 -5.79 -2.78 -11.85
CA ILE A 70 -4.97 -3.87 -11.31
C ILE A 70 -4.80 -4.92 -12.40
N PHE A 71 -3.58 -5.12 -12.85
CA PHE A 71 -3.20 -6.21 -13.74
C PHE A 71 -2.21 -7.10 -13.03
N THR A 72 -2.39 -8.40 -13.12
CA THR A 72 -1.51 -9.39 -12.50
C THR A 72 -1.01 -10.39 -13.51
N GLN A 73 0.16 -10.94 -13.25
CA GLN A 73 0.75 -12.03 -14.01
C GLN A 73 1.45 -13.03 -13.08
N ASN A 74 1.49 -14.27 -13.47
CA ASN A 74 2.21 -15.34 -12.78
C ASN A 74 2.69 -16.40 -13.78
N SER A 75 3.24 -17.52 -13.29
CA SER A 75 3.75 -18.59 -14.14
C SER A 75 2.70 -19.31 -15.01
N LEU A 76 1.42 -19.25 -14.61
CA LEU A 76 0.30 -19.91 -15.30
C LEU A 76 -0.56 -18.94 -16.11
N GLN A 77 -0.47 -17.64 -15.83
CA GLN A 77 -1.31 -16.63 -16.45
C GLN A 77 -0.48 -15.45 -16.93
N PRO A 78 -0.57 -15.08 -18.22
CA PRO A 78 0.03 -13.85 -18.73
C PRO A 78 -0.62 -12.63 -18.08
N LEU A 79 -0.10 -11.43 -18.33
CA LEU A 79 -0.63 -10.19 -17.78
C LEU A 79 -2.13 -10.06 -18.10
N ALA A 80 -2.95 -10.09 -17.08
CA ALA A 80 -4.41 -10.03 -17.20
C ALA A 80 -5.01 -9.02 -16.21
N TYR A 81 -6.12 -8.42 -16.58
CA TYR A 81 -6.88 -7.54 -15.70
C TYR A 81 -7.47 -8.32 -14.54
N ALA A 82 -7.12 -7.91 -13.32
CA ALA A 82 -7.58 -8.53 -12.08
C ALA A 82 -8.60 -7.69 -11.31
N GLY A 83 -8.71 -6.39 -11.62
CA GLY A 83 -9.69 -5.55 -10.95
C GLY A 83 -9.37 -4.05 -11.01
N THR A 84 -10.18 -3.28 -10.31
CA THR A 84 -10.01 -1.82 -10.11
C THR A 84 -10.22 -1.49 -8.65
N SER A 85 -9.43 -0.57 -8.10
CA SER A 85 -9.74 0.08 -6.84
C SER A 85 -10.08 1.55 -7.05
N ILE A 86 -11.04 2.04 -6.29
CA ILE A 86 -11.43 3.44 -6.25
C ILE A 86 -11.30 3.88 -4.80
N GLU A 87 -10.55 4.95 -4.57
CA GLU A 87 -10.38 5.56 -3.27
C GLU A 87 -10.84 7.02 -3.31
N ALA A 88 -11.53 7.44 -2.27
CA ALA A 88 -11.85 8.83 -2.02
C ALA A 88 -11.48 9.19 -0.57
N GLY A 89 -11.04 10.42 -0.35
CA GLY A 89 -10.61 10.79 0.99
C GLY A 89 -10.47 12.30 1.16
N TYR A 90 -10.02 12.65 2.37
CA TYR A 90 -9.76 14.02 2.74
C TYR A 90 -8.40 14.12 3.44
N LYS A 91 -7.53 14.97 2.92
CA LYS A 91 -6.24 15.34 3.52
C LYS A 91 -6.47 16.50 4.47
N PHE A 92 -6.22 16.30 5.75
CA PHE A 92 -6.36 17.35 6.76
C PHE A 92 -5.44 18.55 6.45
N PRO A 93 -5.80 19.76 6.87
CA PRO A 93 -4.91 20.91 6.77
C PRO A 93 -3.53 20.57 7.33
N GLU A 94 -2.51 20.76 6.52
CA GLU A 94 -1.13 20.45 6.91
C GLU A 94 -0.57 21.54 7.81
N SER A 95 0.06 21.16 8.90
CA SER A 95 0.82 22.04 9.77
C SER A 95 2.32 21.76 9.66
N LYS A 96 3.15 22.56 10.30
CA LYS A 96 4.60 22.36 10.34
C LYS A 96 4.98 20.97 10.89
N HIS A 97 4.21 20.46 11.84
CA HIS A 97 4.54 19.23 12.56
C HIS A 97 3.57 18.08 12.31
N PHE A 98 2.39 18.36 11.74
CA PHE A 98 1.37 17.35 11.56
C PHE A 98 0.78 17.37 10.17
N SER A 99 0.56 16.19 9.62
CA SER A 99 -0.27 15.95 8.45
C SER A 99 -1.08 14.68 8.68
N GLY A 100 -2.14 14.48 7.90
CA GLY A 100 -2.94 13.27 8.02
C GLY A 100 -4.05 13.25 6.99
N ASN A 101 -4.72 12.11 6.90
CA ASN A 101 -5.85 11.93 6.01
C ASN A 101 -6.81 10.86 6.54
N ILE A 102 -8.03 10.93 6.04
CA ILE A 102 -9.01 9.84 6.11
C ILE A 102 -9.35 9.42 4.69
N ALA A 103 -9.54 8.12 4.48
CA ALA A 103 -9.81 7.54 3.18
C ALA A 103 -10.83 6.40 3.27
N TYR A 104 -11.58 6.22 2.19
CA TYR A 104 -12.38 5.04 1.94
C TYR A 104 -12.04 4.50 0.56
N SER A 105 -11.78 3.21 0.48
CA SER A 105 -11.43 2.50 -0.75
C SER A 105 -12.42 1.37 -1.02
N LYS A 106 -12.83 1.23 -2.28
CA LYS A 106 -13.62 0.11 -2.77
C LYS A 106 -12.80 -0.66 -3.81
N PHE A 107 -12.79 -1.98 -3.65
CA PHE A 107 -12.05 -2.89 -4.53
C PHE A 107 -13.03 -3.73 -5.36
N LEU A 108 -12.89 -3.67 -6.66
CA LEU A 108 -13.71 -4.37 -7.64
C LEU A 108 -12.83 -5.40 -8.37
N TYR A 109 -12.67 -6.56 -7.76
CA TYR A 109 -11.86 -7.64 -8.33
C TYR A 109 -12.68 -8.51 -9.27
N THR A 110 -12.02 -9.05 -10.30
CA THR A 110 -12.59 -10.11 -11.13
C THR A 110 -12.67 -11.42 -10.34
N ASN A 111 -13.52 -12.34 -10.78
CA ASN A 111 -13.64 -13.66 -10.14
C ASN A 111 -12.36 -14.50 -10.26
N THR A 112 -11.50 -14.18 -11.24
CA THR A 112 -10.23 -14.85 -11.53
C THR A 112 -9.03 -14.21 -10.85
N ALA A 113 -9.24 -13.19 -10.00
CA ALA A 113 -8.13 -12.55 -9.29
C ALA A 113 -7.69 -13.41 -8.09
N ASP A 114 -6.53 -14.05 -8.21
CA ASP A 114 -6.01 -15.02 -7.21
C ASP A 114 -5.00 -14.42 -6.23
N ILE A 115 -4.97 -13.09 -6.12
CA ILE A 115 -4.10 -12.40 -5.15
C ILE A 115 -4.76 -12.31 -3.77
N VAL A 116 -3.97 -12.40 -2.69
CA VAL A 116 -4.46 -12.42 -1.30
C VAL A 116 -5.33 -11.20 -0.98
N GLN A 117 -4.94 -10.02 -1.45
CA GLN A 117 -5.71 -8.80 -1.26
C GLN A 117 -7.13 -8.86 -1.85
N SER A 118 -7.37 -9.73 -2.84
CA SER A 118 -8.70 -9.86 -3.48
C SER A 118 -9.80 -10.33 -2.51
N ALA A 119 -9.44 -10.78 -1.31
CA ALA A 119 -10.39 -11.07 -0.24
C ALA A 119 -11.03 -9.79 0.34
N VAL A 120 -10.33 -8.65 0.31
CA VAL A 120 -10.82 -7.37 0.85
C VAL A 120 -11.62 -6.65 -0.21
N LYS A 121 -12.87 -6.32 0.12
CA LYS A 121 -13.82 -5.63 -0.78
C LYS A 121 -13.81 -4.12 -0.59
N GLU A 122 -13.67 -3.69 0.66
CA GLU A 122 -13.69 -2.28 1.05
C GLU A 122 -12.73 -2.04 2.20
N GLN A 123 -12.27 -0.80 2.32
CA GLN A 123 -11.38 -0.39 3.40
C GLN A 123 -11.67 1.06 3.80
N ALA A 124 -11.72 1.32 5.10
CA ALA A 124 -11.71 2.67 5.64
C ALA A 124 -10.43 2.85 6.47
N ALA A 125 -9.72 3.95 6.29
CA ALA A 125 -8.44 4.19 6.95
C ALA A 125 -8.29 5.63 7.40
N VAL A 126 -7.56 5.82 8.49
CA VAL A 126 -7.10 7.13 8.97
C VAL A 126 -5.61 7.05 9.24
N ASN A 127 -4.86 8.08 8.84
CA ASN A 127 -3.43 8.19 9.08
C ASN A 127 -3.11 9.56 9.64
N ALA A 128 -2.12 9.60 10.53
CA ALA A 128 -1.56 10.82 11.07
C ALA A 128 -0.04 10.72 11.10
N THR A 129 0.65 11.75 10.62
CA THR A 129 2.11 11.84 10.60
C THR A 129 2.56 13.01 11.47
N TRP A 130 3.42 12.72 12.42
CA TRP A 130 4.19 13.71 13.13
C TRP A 130 5.53 13.91 12.42
N LYS A 131 5.73 15.12 11.91
CA LYS A 131 6.93 15.53 11.16
C LYS A 131 7.96 16.14 12.10
N ASN A 132 9.18 15.69 11.98
CA ASN A 132 10.26 16.23 12.76
C ASN A 132 11.57 16.25 11.94
N LYS A 133 12.56 16.98 12.42
CA LYS A 133 13.83 17.16 11.73
C LYS A 133 14.59 15.85 11.49
N TYR A 134 14.44 14.88 12.37
CA TYR A 134 15.27 13.67 12.37
C TYR A 134 14.54 12.47 11.78
N VAL A 135 13.25 12.32 12.11
CA VAL A 135 12.42 11.20 11.66
C VAL A 135 10.93 11.59 11.67
N ASN A 136 10.22 11.24 10.64
CA ASN A 136 8.76 11.30 10.65
C ASN A 136 8.20 10.03 11.30
N VAL A 137 7.16 10.19 12.08
CA VAL A 137 6.43 9.08 12.73
C VAL A 137 5.02 9.09 12.22
N THR A 138 4.61 8.04 11.53
CA THR A 138 3.24 7.89 11.03
C THR A 138 2.54 6.77 11.79
N GLY A 139 1.37 7.06 12.33
CA GLY A 139 0.42 6.08 12.84
C GLY A 139 -0.80 5.99 11.92
N GLY A 140 -1.30 4.78 11.69
CA GLY A 140 -2.49 4.53 10.90
C GLY A 140 -3.40 3.50 11.57
N ALA A 141 -4.71 3.63 11.36
CA ALA A 141 -5.70 2.63 11.72
C ALA A 141 -6.64 2.41 10.55
N GLU A 142 -7.08 1.17 10.37
CA GLU A 142 -7.94 0.79 9.26
C GLU A 142 -8.94 -0.28 9.63
N LEU A 143 -10.08 -0.24 8.96
CA LEU A 143 -11.09 -1.30 8.92
C LEU A 143 -11.08 -1.89 7.52
N ARG A 144 -10.95 -3.20 7.42
CA ARG A 144 -10.93 -3.96 6.18
C ARG A 144 -12.15 -4.87 6.13
N PHE A 145 -12.95 -4.72 5.10
CA PHE A 145 -14.19 -5.47 4.91
C PHE A 145 -13.97 -6.56 3.86
N SER A 146 -14.01 -7.80 4.32
CA SER A 146 -14.10 -9.01 3.50
C SER A 146 -15.48 -9.63 3.68
N ASP A 147 -15.59 -10.94 3.89
CA ASP A 147 -16.81 -11.56 4.43
C ASP A 147 -16.98 -11.25 5.92
N GLN A 148 -15.89 -10.86 6.57
CA GLN A 148 -15.84 -10.38 7.95
C GLN A 148 -15.05 -9.08 8.01
N THR A 149 -15.12 -8.38 9.15
CA THR A 149 -14.38 -7.14 9.35
C THR A 149 -13.08 -7.42 10.10
N ASP A 150 -11.97 -6.95 9.53
CA ASP A 150 -10.65 -6.91 10.16
C ASP A 150 -10.32 -5.49 10.62
N ILE A 151 -9.58 -5.41 11.73
CA ILE A 151 -9.01 -4.16 12.24
C ILE A 151 -7.51 -4.23 12.00
N GLY A 152 -6.94 -3.16 11.46
CA GLY A 152 -5.51 -3.01 11.25
C GLY A 152 -4.97 -1.74 11.88
N VAL A 153 -3.70 -1.80 12.28
CA VAL A 153 -2.91 -0.66 12.74
C VAL A 153 -1.55 -0.72 12.07
N THR A 154 -1.05 0.43 11.68
CA THR A 154 0.28 0.57 11.08
C THR A 154 1.07 1.62 11.84
N GLY A 155 2.34 1.32 12.13
CA GLY A 155 3.34 2.30 12.56
C GLY A 155 4.44 2.40 11.50
N THR A 156 4.87 3.63 11.18
CA THR A 156 5.95 3.84 10.19
C THR A 156 6.92 4.89 10.70
N LEU A 157 8.20 4.65 10.48
CA LEU A 157 9.28 5.60 10.67
C LEU A 157 9.94 5.85 9.32
N ASP A 158 10.13 7.12 8.95
CA ASP A 158 10.79 7.50 7.69
C ASP A 158 11.61 8.78 7.83
N HIS A 159 12.55 8.99 6.89
CA HIS A 159 13.28 10.25 6.79
C HIS A 159 13.59 10.57 5.34
N LEU A 160 13.04 11.68 4.87
CA LEU A 160 13.16 12.12 3.49
C LEU A 160 14.41 12.98 3.27
N PHE A 161 15.33 12.47 2.45
CA PHE A 161 16.48 13.21 1.94
C PHE A 161 16.18 13.75 0.55
N ILE A 162 16.40 15.06 0.31
CA ILE A 162 16.17 15.69 -0.99
C ILE A 162 17.48 16.30 -1.49
N PHE A 163 17.90 15.88 -2.67
CA PHE A 163 19.10 16.35 -3.38
C PHE A 163 18.67 17.08 -4.65
N LYS A 164 18.83 18.41 -4.67
CA LYS A 164 18.57 19.21 -5.88
C LYS A 164 19.71 18.99 -6.87
N LEU A 165 19.38 18.73 -8.14
CA LEU A 165 20.37 18.53 -9.18
C LEU A 165 20.78 19.86 -9.79
N THR A 166 22.09 20.12 -9.86
CA THR A 166 22.66 21.30 -10.47
C THR A 166 22.67 21.12 -12.01
N GLY A 167 22.28 22.15 -12.76
CA GLY A 167 22.31 22.13 -14.23
C GLY A 167 21.02 21.69 -14.91
N ILE A 168 20.11 21.01 -14.21
CA ILE A 168 18.80 20.62 -14.76
C ILE A 168 17.71 21.37 -13.96
N LYS A 169 17.01 22.27 -14.61
CA LYS A 169 15.95 23.05 -13.94
C LYS A 169 14.83 22.15 -13.44
N LYS A 170 14.35 22.42 -12.22
CA LYS A 170 13.26 21.70 -11.57
C LYS A 170 13.49 20.18 -11.46
N SER A 171 14.70 19.78 -11.13
CA SER A 171 15.03 18.38 -10.94
C SER A 171 15.58 18.11 -9.54
N ALA A 172 15.26 16.92 -9.01
CA ALA A 172 15.74 16.48 -7.71
C ALA A 172 15.74 14.94 -7.63
N ILE A 173 16.57 14.42 -6.73
CA ILE A 173 16.49 13.05 -6.26
C ILE A 173 15.99 13.10 -4.83
N ALA A 174 15.02 12.26 -4.50
CA ALA A 174 14.56 12.05 -3.14
C ALA A 174 14.84 10.59 -2.74
N ILE A 175 15.34 10.38 -1.52
CA ILE A 175 15.58 9.06 -0.94
C ILE A 175 14.88 9.04 0.41
N ASP A 176 14.05 8.03 0.66
CA ASP A 176 13.17 7.98 1.82
C ASP A 176 13.22 6.60 2.53
N PRO A 177 14.32 6.30 3.26
CA PRO A 177 14.39 5.07 4.05
C PRO A 177 13.22 4.98 5.01
N THR A 178 12.52 3.86 4.94
CA THR A 178 11.27 3.64 5.67
C THR A 178 11.29 2.30 6.38
N ALA A 179 10.85 2.28 7.64
CA ALA A 179 10.57 1.07 8.40
C ALA A 179 9.10 1.09 8.83
N ALA A 180 8.38 0.00 8.61
CA ALA A 180 6.98 -0.12 8.97
C ALA A 180 6.71 -1.41 9.75
N ILE A 181 5.72 -1.34 10.63
CA ILE A 181 5.12 -2.47 11.33
C ILE A 181 3.62 -2.45 11.05
N ASN A 182 3.08 -3.58 10.66
CA ASN A 182 1.64 -3.78 10.46
C ASN A 182 1.13 -4.80 11.48
N ALA A 183 0.02 -4.48 12.14
CA ALA A 183 -0.65 -5.35 13.08
C ALA A 183 -2.16 -5.36 12.81
N GLY A 184 -2.84 -6.43 13.19
CA GLY A 184 -4.28 -6.52 12.99
C GLY A 184 -4.83 -7.94 13.13
N SER A 185 -6.14 -8.07 12.92
CA SER A 185 -6.80 -9.36 12.74
C SER A 185 -6.62 -9.86 11.30
N GLN A 186 -6.85 -11.16 11.07
CA GLN A 186 -6.51 -11.85 9.82
C GLN A 186 -7.70 -12.62 9.21
N LYS A 187 -8.93 -12.17 9.47
CA LYS A 187 -10.13 -12.86 8.99
C LYS A 187 -10.23 -12.90 7.46
N PHE A 188 -9.60 -11.92 6.77
CA PHE A 188 -9.49 -11.89 5.31
C PHE A 188 -8.84 -13.17 4.73
N VAL A 189 -7.99 -13.85 5.50
CA VAL A 189 -7.36 -15.11 5.08
C VAL A 189 -8.39 -16.20 4.85
N GLN A 190 -9.43 -16.27 5.69
CA GLN A 190 -10.53 -17.23 5.49
C GLN A 190 -11.32 -16.93 4.22
N THR A 191 -11.59 -15.64 3.94
CA THR A 191 -12.28 -15.23 2.71
C THR A 191 -11.45 -15.57 1.49
N TYR A 192 -10.15 -15.31 1.50
CA TYR A 192 -9.25 -15.66 0.41
C TYR A 192 -9.22 -17.18 0.16
N SER A 193 -9.08 -17.98 1.22
CA SER A 193 -9.06 -19.44 1.11
C SER A 193 -10.36 -20.01 0.53
N LYS A 194 -11.51 -19.46 0.88
CA LYS A 194 -12.80 -19.84 0.26
C LYS A 194 -12.82 -19.54 -1.22
N LYS A 195 -12.35 -18.37 -1.61
CA LYS A 195 -12.33 -17.90 -3.00
C LYS A 195 -11.44 -18.78 -3.89
N THR A 196 -10.27 -19.18 -3.40
CA THR A 196 -9.30 -19.97 -4.17
C THR A 196 -9.53 -21.48 -4.10
N GLY A 197 -10.62 -21.92 -3.48
CA GLY A 197 -10.92 -23.34 -3.30
C GLY A 197 -10.02 -24.02 -2.23
N GLY A 198 -9.28 -23.22 -1.48
CA GLY A 198 -8.52 -23.68 -0.31
C GLY A 198 -9.45 -24.11 0.82
N ILE A 199 -9.09 -25.21 1.50
CA ILE A 199 -9.99 -25.91 2.46
C ILE A 199 -10.07 -25.20 3.84
N LEU A 200 -9.38 -24.07 4.06
CA LEU A 200 -9.50 -23.29 5.31
C LEU A 200 -10.93 -22.85 5.66
N GLY A 201 -11.85 -22.93 4.67
CA GLY A 201 -13.27 -22.56 4.83
C GLY A 201 -14.24 -23.71 5.08
N GLY A 202 -13.86 -24.99 5.05
CA GLY A 202 -14.86 -26.06 4.95
C GLY A 202 -14.60 -27.43 5.54
N LEU A 203 -13.51 -27.71 6.27
CA LEU A 203 -13.32 -29.01 6.90
C LEU A 203 -13.87 -29.06 8.32
N PRO A 204 -14.76 -30.05 8.63
CA PRO A 204 -15.14 -30.34 10.01
C PRO A 204 -13.92 -30.75 10.82
N GLY A 205 -13.66 -30.10 11.94
CA GLY A 205 -12.57 -30.41 12.88
C GLY A 205 -11.33 -29.50 12.81
N THR A 206 -11.08 -28.78 11.72
CA THR A 206 -10.01 -27.77 11.63
C THR A 206 -10.48 -26.37 12.05
N THR A 207 -11.75 -26.19 12.22
CA THR A 207 -12.45 -24.90 12.35
C THR A 207 -12.10 -24.17 13.65
N GLN A 208 -11.89 -24.86 14.76
CA GLN A 208 -11.72 -24.17 16.05
C GLN A 208 -10.35 -23.52 16.22
N THR A 209 -9.27 -24.20 15.97
CA THR A 209 -7.90 -23.65 16.15
C THR A 209 -7.59 -22.58 15.13
N THR A 210 -8.00 -22.75 13.88
CA THR A 210 -7.82 -21.78 12.80
C THR A 210 -8.68 -20.54 13.03
N THR A 211 -9.91 -20.70 13.50
CA THR A 211 -10.81 -19.59 13.81
C THR A 211 -10.32 -18.73 14.98
N GLN A 212 -9.70 -19.34 15.99
CA GLN A 212 -9.12 -18.58 17.11
C GLN A 212 -7.94 -17.72 16.65
N ASN A 213 -7.05 -18.23 15.82
CA ASN A 213 -5.86 -17.51 15.37
C ASN A 213 -6.20 -16.31 14.47
N VAL A 214 -7.20 -16.40 13.60
CA VAL A 214 -7.59 -15.29 12.70
C VAL A 214 -8.27 -14.14 13.42
N ASN A 215 -8.87 -14.39 14.58
CA ASN A 215 -9.53 -13.35 15.40
C ASN A 215 -8.55 -12.60 16.31
N GLN A 216 -7.35 -13.13 16.52
CA GLN A 216 -6.35 -12.49 17.36
C GLN A 216 -5.78 -11.26 16.65
N PHE A 217 -5.53 -10.22 17.44
CA PHE A 217 -4.82 -9.06 16.98
C PHE A 217 -3.31 -9.31 17.15
N ASN A 218 -2.60 -9.45 16.04
CA ASN A 218 -1.19 -9.82 16.02
C ASN A 218 -0.39 -8.88 15.11
N ILE A 219 0.93 -8.87 15.29
CA ILE A 219 1.83 -8.31 14.29
C ILE A 219 1.75 -9.18 13.04
N LEU A 220 1.50 -8.56 11.89
CA LEU A 220 1.34 -9.24 10.60
C LEU A 220 2.62 -9.26 9.80
N ASP A 221 3.35 -8.16 9.78
CA ASP A 221 4.67 -8.06 9.16
C ASP A 221 5.50 -6.88 9.70
N TYR A 222 6.78 -6.95 9.38
CA TYR A 222 7.70 -5.82 9.34
C TYR A 222 8.10 -5.58 7.89
N GLU A 223 8.12 -4.32 7.46
CA GLU A 223 8.55 -3.93 6.12
C GLU A 223 9.64 -2.85 6.18
N PHE A 224 10.72 -3.05 5.44
CA PHE A 224 11.79 -2.09 5.25
C PHE A 224 11.86 -1.74 3.78
N SER A 225 11.88 -0.45 3.45
CA SER A 225 11.96 0.00 2.06
C SER A 225 12.82 1.24 1.91
N VAL A 226 13.36 1.44 0.72
CA VAL A 226 14.15 2.64 0.39
C VAL A 226 13.67 3.19 -0.95
N PRO A 227 12.57 3.95 -0.98
CA PRO A 227 12.16 4.67 -2.18
C PRO A 227 13.25 5.64 -2.65
N VAL A 228 13.62 5.53 -3.92
CA VAL A 228 14.48 6.48 -4.62
C VAL A 228 13.65 7.07 -5.75
N VAL A 229 13.40 8.39 -5.68
CA VAL A 229 12.54 9.10 -6.63
C VAL A 229 13.37 10.15 -7.37
N PHE A 230 13.33 10.10 -8.68
CA PHE A 230 13.91 11.09 -9.57
C PHE A 230 12.79 11.93 -10.18
N VAL A 231 12.90 13.24 -10.09
CA VAL A 231 11.90 14.19 -10.62
C VAL A 231 12.55 15.14 -11.61
N ILE A 232 11.89 15.34 -12.75
CA ILE A 232 12.22 16.39 -13.74
C ILE A 232 10.93 17.08 -14.14
N ASP A 233 10.79 18.35 -13.74
CA ASP A 233 9.63 19.21 -14.00
C ASP A 233 8.31 18.52 -13.59
N LYS A 234 7.57 17.98 -14.54
CA LYS A 234 6.28 17.32 -14.32
C LYS A 234 6.40 15.79 -14.23
N PHE A 235 7.51 15.23 -14.65
CA PHE A 235 7.72 13.80 -14.72
C PHE A 235 8.52 13.28 -13.54
N TYR A 236 8.24 12.07 -13.14
CA TYR A 236 9.01 11.38 -12.13
C TYR A 236 9.16 9.90 -12.46
N ALA A 237 10.24 9.33 -11.97
CA ALA A 237 10.46 7.90 -11.93
C ALA A 237 10.88 7.51 -10.51
N ALA A 238 10.44 6.36 -10.04
CA ALA A 238 10.84 5.85 -8.73
C ALA A 238 11.21 4.38 -8.79
N LEU A 239 12.16 4.01 -7.96
CA LEU A 239 12.52 2.62 -7.68
C LEU A 239 12.49 2.42 -6.17
N THR A 240 11.71 1.45 -5.71
CA THR A 240 11.54 1.14 -4.30
C THR A 240 11.90 -0.33 -4.05
N PRO A 241 13.14 -0.65 -3.70
CA PRO A 241 13.46 -1.94 -3.10
C PRO A 241 12.80 -2.03 -1.73
N ALA A 242 12.25 -3.21 -1.41
CA ALA A 242 11.61 -3.48 -0.14
C ALA A 242 11.88 -4.91 0.34
N TYR A 243 11.98 -5.06 1.65
CA TYR A 243 12.14 -6.34 2.33
C TYR A 243 11.04 -6.51 3.37
N VAL A 244 10.29 -7.59 3.27
CA VAL A 244 9.15 -7.90 4.15
C VAL A 244 9.45 -9.17 4.96
N MET A 245 9.17 -9.08 6.23
CA MET A 245 9.24 -10.20 7.18
C MET A 245 7.84 -10.49 7.72
N PRO A 246 7.10 -11.46 7.13
CA PRO A 246 5.79 -11.84 7.61
C PRO A 246 5.88 -12.45 9.01
N GLN A 247 4.88 -12.14 9.82
CA GLN A 247 4.73 -12.64 11.18
C GLN A 247 3.38 -13.32 11.33
N ASN A 248 3.31 -14.26 12.29
CA ASN A 248 2.05 -14.90 12.69
C ASN A 248 1.24 -15.47 11.51
N LEU A 249 1.95 -16.08 10.53
CA LEU A 249 1.33 -16.83 9.45
C LEU A 249 0.51 -17.99 10.03
N ILE A 250 -0.68 -18.20 9.48
CA ILE A 250 -1.56 -19.28 9.92
C ILE A 250 -1.06 -20.58 9.32
N ALA A 251 -0.57 -21.48 10.17
CA ALA A 251 -0.17 -22.82 9.81
C ALA A 251 -1.25 -23.84 10.21
N VAL A 252 -1.56 -24.76 9.30
CA VAL A 252 -2.46 -25.88 9.57
C VAL A 252 -1.61 -27.13 9.79
N SER A 253 -1.66 -27.68 11.01
CA SER A 253 -0.91 -28.89 11.37
C SER A 253 -1.24 -30.06 10.44
N ASN A 254 -0.21 -30.73 9.96
CA ASN A 254 -0.29 -31.86 9.03
C ASN A 254 -0.92 -31.56 7.65
N LYS A 255 -1.11 -30.30 7.28
CA LYS A 255 -1.65 -29.88 5.98
C LYS A 255 -0.96 -28.62 5.50
N PRO A 256 0.31 -28.68 5.07
CA PRO A 256 1.07 -27.52 4.60
C PRO A 256 0.40 -26.77 3.44
N GLU A 257 -0.32 -27.52 2.57
CA GLU A 257 -1.06 -26.99 1.43
C GLU A 257 -2.22 -26.06 1.82
N LEU A 258 -2.68 -26.14 3.07
CA LEU A 258 -3.74 -25.29 3.63
C LEU A 258 -3.19 -24.11 4.46
N SER A 259 -1.89 -24.09 4.69
CA SER A 259 -1.24 -23.03 5.45
C SER A 259 -1.08 -21.77 4.62
N GLU A 260 -1.03 -20.60 5.28
CA GLU A 260 -0.70 -19.37 4.60
C GLU A 260 0.68 -19.45 3.94
N THR A 261 0.77 -18.97 2.72
CA THR A 261 2.03 -18.85 2.02
C THR A 261 2.68 -17.50 2.36
N GLY A 262 3.89 -17.55 2.86
CA GLY A 262 4.68 -16.37 3.18
C GLY A 262 6.06 -16.77 3.70
N SER A 263 7.04 -15.96 3.35
CA SER A 263 8.41 -16.05 3.85
C SER A 263 9.03 -14.67 3.77
N ASN A 264 10.13 -14.46 4.46
CA ASN A 264 10.91 -13.26 4.25
C ASN A 264 11.17 -13.08 2.76
N MET A 265 10.87 -11.90 2.25
CA MET A 265 10.95 -11.67 0.81
C MET A 265 11.49 -10.29 0.49
N PHE A 266 12.21 -10.24 -0.61
CA PHE A 266 12.60 -9.00 -1.28
C PHE A 266 11.73 -8.80 -2.50
N TYR A 267 11.27 -7.56 -2.71
CA TYR A 267 10.58 -7.15 -3.92
C TYR A 267 10.97 -5.72 -4.32
N ILE A 268 10.68 -5.39 -5.56
CA ILE A 268 10.95 -4.07 -6.11
C ILE A 268 9.65 -3.51 -6.69
N THR A 269 9.38 -2.25 -6.40
CA THR A 269 8.38 -1.46 -7.10
C THR A 269 9.09 -0.44 -8.00
N ALA A 270 8.73 -0.41 -9.28
CA ALA A 270 9.17 0.60 -10.22
C ALA A 270 7.98 1.44 -10.65
N THR A 271 8.13 2.76 -10.65
CA THR A 271 7.07 3.73 -10.97
C THR A 271 7.56 4.71 -12.00
N VAL A 272 6.72 5.04 -12.97
CA VAL A 272 6.88 6.20 -13.84
C VAL A 272 5.58 6.98 -13.85
N GLY A 273 5.67 8.31 -13.82
CA GLY A 273 4.46 9.11 -13.74
C GLY A 273 4.67 10.57 -14.10
N MET A 274 3.55 11.28 -14.12
CA MET A 274 3.49 12.72 -14.33
C MET A 274 2.58 13.37 -13.30
N ARG A 275 2.93 14.58 -12.89
CA ARG A 275 2.20 15.40 -11.95
C ARG A 275 1.95 16.77 -12.55
N LEU A 276 0.70 17.20 -12.61
CA LEU A 276 0.26 18.50 -13.11
C LEU A 276 -0.37 19.29 -11.98
N GLU A 277 0.13 20.49 -11.72
CA GLU A 277 -0.43 21.42 -10.75
C GLU A 277 -1.14 22.56 -11.48
N PHE A 278 -2.35 22.90 -11.01
CA PHE A 278 -3.14 23.99 -11.55
C PHE A 278 -3.92 24.71 -10.45
N ARG A 279 -4.30 25.98 -10.73
CA ARG A 279 -4.98 26.84 -9.76
C ARG A 279 -6.46 26.53 -9.62
#